data_9a67a4597f9f75160b628f3268535099
#
_entry.id   9a67a4597f9f75160b628f3268535099
#
_cell.length_a   1.000
_cell.length_b   1.000
_cell.length_c   1.000
_cell.angle_alpha   90.00
_cell.angle_beta   90.00
_cell.angle_gamma   90.00
#
_symmetry.space_group_name_H-M   'P 1'
#
loop_
_entity.id
_entity.type
_entity.pdbx_description
1 polymer ?
#
loop_
_entity_poly.entity_id
_entity_poly.type
_entity_poly.pdbx_seq_one_letter_code
_entity_poly.pdbx_strand_id
1 'polypeptide(L)'
;VGIARFLADGFDLRGQLASYLQISPVELEQRLTRSTADLAALHPGAFDPDQAGQFYEDTVGTGHLLELAAWHLGSADYIADTLRLQQQFAAGHVLDFGGGIGSHALAAAGLEAVEAVWYVDLNPHNRAFVAAR
;
A
#
# COMPACT_ATOMS: atom_id res chain seq x y z
N VAL A 1 -0.76 -17.00 -0.76
CA VAL A 1 -0.84 -15.99 -1.83
C VAL A 1 0.55 -15.85 -2.45
N GLY A 2 0.70 -16.34 -3.67
CA GLY A 2 2.02 -16.46 -4.28
C GLY A 2 2.52 -15.18 -4.96
N ILE A 3 3.84 -15.06 -5.08
CA ILE A 3 4.51 -13.95 -5.80
C ILE A 3 4.01 -13.83 -7.24
N ALA A 4 3.70 -14.94 -7.90
CA ALA A 4 3.14 -14.93 -9.25
C ALA A 4 1.81 -14.17 -9.32
N ARG A 5 0.96 -14.26 -8.30
CA ARG A 5 -0.29 -13.50 -8.21
C ARG A 5 -0.02 -12.00 -7.98
N PHE A 6 1.00 -11.68 -7.18
CA PHE A 6 1.41 -10.28 -7.03
C PHE A 6 1.90 -9.68 -8.35
N LEU A 7 2.74 -10.40 -9.09
CA LEU A 7 3.26 -9.94 -10.39
C LEU A 7 2.17 -9.77 -11.45
N ALA A 8 1.10 -10.57 -11.36
CA ALA A 8 -0.01 -10.49 -12.31
C ALA A 8 -0.86 -9.22 -12.12
N ASP A 9 -1.18 -8.87 -10.87
CA ASP A 9 -2.16 -7.82 -10.59
C ASP A 9 -1.99 -7.10 -9.23
N GLY A 10 -0.86 -7.29 -8.55
CA GLY A 10 -0.62 -6.70 -7.22
C GLY A 10 -1.59 -7.20 -6.15
N PHE A 11 -2.03 -8.45 -6.22
CA PHE A 11 -3.12 -9.03 -5.41
C PHE A 11 -4.48 -8.37 -5.67
N ASP A 12 -4.80 -8.11 -6.93
CA ASP A 12 -6.00 -7.38 -7.35
C ASP A 12 -6.06 -5.93 -6.85
N LEU A 13 -4.91 -5.28 -6.79
CA LEU A 13 -4.79 -3.93 -6.23
C LEU A 13 -5.72 -2.93 -6.93
N ARG A 14 -5.80 -2.98 -8.26
CA ARG A 14 -6.66 -2.07 -9.03
C ARG A 14 -8.14 -2.27 -8.72
N GLY A 15 -8.61 -3.51 -8.70
CA GLY A 15 -10.02 -3.82 -8.42
C GLY A 15 -10.42 -3.41 -7.01
N GLN A 16 -9.59 -3.75 -6.03
CA GLN A 16 -9.84 -3.40 -4.63
C GLN A 16 -9.80 -1.89 -4.39
N LEU A 17 -8.86 -1.17 -5.01
CA LEU A 17 -8.75 0.28 -4.86
C LEU A 17 -9.91 1.01 -5.53
N ALA A 18 -10.32 0.60 -6.73
CA ALA A 18 -11.49 1.16 -7.41
C ALA A 18 -12.77 0.97 -6.58
N SER A 19 -12.95 -0.23 -6.02
CA SER A 19 -14.08 -0.55 -5.14
C SER A 19 -14.07 0.28 -3.85
N TYR A 20 -12.90 0.37 -3.19
CA TYR A 20 -12.76 1.13 -1.95
C TYR A 20 -13.02 2.63 -2.14
N LEU A 21 -12.51 3.20 -3.23
CA LEU A 21 -12.70 4.62 -3.56
C LEU A 21 -14.05 4.90 -4.23
N GLN A 22 -14.83 3.87 -4.59
CA GLN A 22 -16.10 3.97 -5.30
C GLN A 22 -16.00 4.75 -6.63
N ILE A 23 -14.95 4.46 -7.40
CA ILE A 23 -14.67 5.07 -8.70
C ILE A 23 -14.60 4.02 -9.80
N SER A 24 -14.79 4.47 -11.06
CA SER A 24 -14.64 3.57 -12.19
C SER A 24 -13.18 3.18 -12.45
N PRO A 25 -12.92 2.04 -13.12
CA PRO A 25 -11.56 1.67 -13.52
C PRO A 25 -10.86 2.74 -14.37
N VAL A 26 -11.59 3.42 -15.23
CA VAL A 26 -11.07 4.51 -16.08
C VAL A 26 -10.63 5.70 -15.21
N GLU A 27 -11.45 6.09 -14.26
CA GLU A 27 -11.11 7.16 -13.32
C GLU A 27 -9.91 6.77 -12.43
N LEU A 28 -9.85 5.51 -12.00
CA LEU A 28 -8.70 5.02 -11.24
C LEU A 28 -7.39 5.18 -12.03
N GLU A 29 -7.32 4.75 -13.28
CA GLU A 29 -6.12 4.88 -14.11
C GLU A 29 -5.72 6.36 -14.30
N GLN A 30 -6.68 7.24 -14.49
CA GLN A 30 -6.42 8.69 -14.57
C GLN A 30 -5.82 9.24 -13.25
N ARG A 31 -6.35 8.81 -12.10
CA ARG A 31 -5.83 9.22 -10.78
C ARG A 31 -4.46 8.63 -10.49
N LEU A 32 -4.23 7.36 -10.83
CA LEU A 32 -2.91 6.71 -10.68
C LEU A 32 -1.84 7.45 -11.50
N THR A 33 -2.16 7.83 -12.73
CA THR A 33 -1.23 8.55 -13.61
C THR A 33 -0.80 9.91 -13.04
N ARG A 34 -1.68 10.59 -12.31
CA ARG A 34 -1.41 11.92 -11.74
C ARG A 34 -0.94 11.89 -10.29
N SER A 35 -1.02 10.73 -9.62
CA SER A 35 -0.89 10.60 -8.17
C SER A 35 0.40 11.21 -7.59
N THR A 36 1.54 11.00 -8.24
CA THR A 36 2.83 11.56 -7.78
C THR A 36 2.85 13.08 -7.87
N ALA A 37 2.32 13.66 -8.96
CA ALA A 37 2.25 15.11 -9.13
C ALA A 37 1.24 15.74 -8.16
N ASP A 38 0.08 15.11 -7.99
CA ASP A 38 -0.95 15.57 -7.08
C ASP A 38 -0.44 15.55 -5.62
N LEU A 39 0.29 14.50 -5.21
CA LEU A 39 0.89 14.42 -3.88
C LEU A 39 2.01 15.45 -3.69
N ALA A 40 2.87 15.62 -4.69
CA ALA A 40 3.94 16.62 -4.63
C ALA A 40 3.41 18.06 -4.48
N ALA A 41 2.25 18.36 -5.07
CA ALA A 41 1.59 19.66 -4.93
C ALA A 41 1.08 19.93 -3.51
N LEU A 42 0.85 18.88 -2.72
CA LEU A 42 0.41 18.99 -1.31
C LEU A 42 1.57 19.11 -0.32
N HIS A 43 2.82 18.92 -0.78
CA HIS A 43 3.98 18.91 0.11
C HIS A 43 4.17 20.25 0.80
N PRO A 44 4.29 20.29 2.14
CA PRO A 44 4.31 21.55 2.92
C PRO A 44 5.64 22.32 2.84
N GLY A 45 6.62 21.85 2.08
CA GLY A 45 7.97 22.45 1.99
C GLY A 45 8.89 22.05 3.14
N ALA A 46 8.48 22.23 4.39
CA ALA A 46 9.20 21.75 5.58
C ALA A 46 8.44 20.61 6.25
N PHE A 47 9.13 19.51 6.53
CA PHE A 47 8.55 18.37 7.24
C PHE A 47 8.61 18.58 8.75
N ASP A 48 7.46 18.48 9.42
CA ASP A 48 7.34 18.50 10.87
C ASP A 48 6.88 17.10 11.34
N PRO A 49 7.74 16.32 12.00
CA PRO A 49 7.40 14.98 12.46
C PRO A 49 6.20 14.95 13.43
N ASP A 50 6.02 16.00 14.24
CA ASP A 50 4.95 16.05 15.24
C ASP A 50 3.57 16.26 14.60
N GLN A 51 3.54 16.78 13.37
CA GLN A 51 2.33 17.01 12.59
C GLN A 51 2.10 15.98 11.48
N ALA A 52 3.00 15.00 11.33
CA ALA A 52 2.94 14.03 10.24
C ALA A 52 1.61 13.27 10.20
N GLY A 53 1.11 12.81 11.35
CA GLY A 53 -0.17 12.08 11.43
C GLY A 53 -1.34 12.91 10.91
N GLN A 54 -1.45 14.17 11.35
CA GLN A 54 -2.51 15.07 10.91
C GLN A 54 -2.38 15.45 9.44
N PHE A 55 -1.15 15.63 8.95
CA PHE A 55 -0.89 15.89 7.54
C PHE A 55 -1.39 14.74 6.66
N TYR A 56 -1.10 13.49 7.01
CA TYR A 56 -1.59 12.33 6.27
C TYR A 56 -3.11 12.15 6.37
N GLU A 57 -3.72 12.45 7.52
CA GLU A 57 -5.14 12.31 7.72
C GLU A 57 -5.94 13.38 6.95
N ASP A 58 -5.59 14.65 7.13
CA ASP A 58 -6.41 15.79 6.71
C ASP A 58 -6.01 16.33 5.32
N THR A 59 -4.71 16.34 5.00
CA THR A 59 -4.19 16.97 3.78
C THR A 59 -4.02 15.97 2.66
N VAL A 60 -3.32 14.87 2.90
CA VAL A 60 -3.04 13.84 1.88
C VAL A 60 -4.24 12.92 1.67
N GLY A 61 -4.89 12.50 2.75
CA GLY A 61 -6.05 11.63 2.70
C GLY A 61 -5.80 10.36 1.88
N THR A 62 -6.72 10.05 0.97
CA THR A 62 -6.61 8.88 0.07
C THR A 62 -5.61 9.06 -1.08
N GLY A 63 -5.07 10.27 -1.29
CA GLY A 63 -4.05 10.52 -2.30
C GLY A 63 -2.79 9.69 -2.12
N HIS A 64 -2.43 9.41 -0.88
CA HIS A 64 -1.29 8.54 -0.57
C HIS A 64 -1.51 7.07 -1.02
N LEU A 65 -2.74 6.56 -0.92
CA LEU A 65 -3.08 5.23 -1.46
C LEU A 65 -2.83 5.14 -2.96
N LEU A 66 -3.23 6.18 -3.70
CA LEU A 66 -3.06 6.24 -5.16
C LEU A 66 -1.58 6.30 -5.54
N GLU A 67 -0.80 7.10 -4.84
CA GLU A 67 0.64 7.23 -5.08
C GLU A 67 1.38 5.92 -4.77
N LEU A 68 1.11 5.30 -3.63
CA LEU A 68 1.69 4.01 -3.28
C LEU A 68 1.28 2.91 -4.27
N ALA A 69 0.02 2.89 -4.69
CA ALA A 69 -0.46 1.92 -5.68
C ALA A 69 0.24 2.11 -7.03
N ALA A 70 0.37 3.35 -7.51
CA ALA A 70 1.09 3.65 -8.74
C ALA A 70 2.56 3.19 -8.68
N TRP A 71 3.21 3.45 -7.54
CA TRP A 71 4.60 3.01 -7.32
C TRP A 71 4.72 1.48 -7.28
N HIS A 72 3.86 0.78 -6.54
CA HIS A 72 3.88 -0.69 -6.46
C HIS A 72 3.61 -1.33 -7.81
N LEU A 73 2.66 -0.82 -8.58
CA LEU A 73 2.35 -1.33 -9.93
C LEU A 73 3.47 -1.05 -10.91
N GLY A 74 4.10 0.13 -10.82
CA GLY A 74 5.24 0.51 -11.68
C GLY A 74 6.56 -0.14 -11.29
N SER A 75 6.68 -0.67 -10.05
CA SER A 75 7.90 -1.28 -9.50
C SER A 75 7.67 -2.74 -9.09
N ALA A 76 6.79 -3.45 -9.80
CA ALA A 76 6.33 -4.78 -9.42
C ALA A 76 7.48 -5.78 -9.24
N ASP A 77 8.50 -5.74 -10.09
CA ASP A 77 9.66 -6.63 -9.98
C ASP A 77 10.46 -6.39 -8.69
N TYR A 78 10.67 -5.13 -8.33
CA TYR A 78 11.35 -4.76 -7.08
C TYR A 78 10.56 -5.23 -5.86
N ILE A 79 9.25 -4.98 -5.83
CA ILE A 79 8.39 -5.45 -4.74
C ILE A 79 8.39 -6.98 -4.68
N ALA A 80 8.33 -7.67 -5.83
CA ALA A 80 8.39 -9.13 -5.87
C ALA A 80 9.69 -9.68 -5.27
N ASP A 81 10.83 -9.01 -5.45
CA ASP A 81 12.09 -9.43 -4.84
C ASP A 81 12.05 -9.29 -3.32
N THR A 82 11.47 -8.21 -2.78
CA THR A 82 11.27 -8.07 -1.34
C THR A 82 10.30 -9.11 -0.77
N LEU A 83 9.24 -9.46 -1.52
CA LEU A 83 8.32 -10.54 -1.15
C LEU A 83 8.99 -11.93 -1.17
N ARG A 84 9.94 -12.18 -2.09
CA ARG A 84 10.74 -13.42 -2.10
C ARG A 84 11.60 -13.55 -0.86
N LEU A 85 12.25 -12.46 -0.43
CA LEU A 85 13.01 -12.44 0.81
C LEU A 85 12.11 -12.70 2.02
N GLN A 86 10.96 -12.05 2.07
CA GLN A 86 9.98 -12.26 3.12
C GLN A 86 9.50 -13.72 3.17
N GLN A 87 9.18 -14.31 2.02
CA GLN A 87 8.77 -15.71 1.92
C GLN A 87 9.84 -16.69 2.44
N GLN A 88 11.11 -16.34 2.27
CA GLN A 88 12.24 -17.16 2.73
C GLN A 88 12.46 -17.09 4.24
N PHE A 89 12.22 -15.94 4.87
CA PHE A 89 12.64 -15.67 6.23
C PHE A 89 11.51 -15.39 7.23
N ALA A 90 10.30 -15.04 6.75
CA ALA A 90 9.20 -14.70 7.65
C ALA A 90 8.60 -15.95 8.30
N ALA A 91 8.51 -15.92 9.63
CA ALA A 91 7.90 -16.97 10.43
C ALA A 91 7.39 -16.39 11.76
N GLY A 92 6.44 -17.10 12.41
CA GLY A 92 5.88 -16.68 13.68
C GLY A 92 5.13 -15.35 13.57
N HIS A 93 5.53 -14.35 14.32
CA HIS A 93 4.89 -13.03 14.34
C HIS A 93 5.64 -12.05 13.46
N VAL A 94 4.96 -11.46 12.49
CA VAL A 94 5.50 -10.48 11.53
C VAL A 94 4.93 -9.10 11.81
N LEU A 95 5.79 -8.09 11.85
CA LEU A 95 5.40 -6.68 11.92
C LEU A 95 5.66 -6.00 10.57
N ASP A 96 4.61 -5.50 9.94
CA ASP A 96 4.68 -4.63 8.77
C ASP A 96 4.55 -3.16 9.23
N PHE A 97 5.68 -2.52 9.44
CA PHE A 97 5.75 -1.16 9.96
C PHE A 97 5.84 -0.13 8.83
N GLY A 98 4.89 0.81 8.79
CA GLY A 98 4.73 1.73 7.66
C GLY A 98 4.21 0.99 6.41
N GLY A 99 3.33 0.02 6.60
CA GLY A 99 2.95 -0.97 5.61
C GLY A 99 2.18 -0.46 4.39
N GLY A 100 1.81 0.82 4.37
CA GLY A 100 1.20 1.48 3.20
C GLY A 100 -0.06 0.77 2.70
N ILE A 101 -0.03 0.28 1.48
CA ILE A 101 -1.15 -0.45 0.87
C ILE A 101 -1.22 -1.95 1.26
N GLY A 102 -0.33 -2.42 2.15
CA GLY A 102 -0.40 -3.73 2.77
C GLY A 102 0.09 -4.91 1.93
N SER A 103 0.85 -4.69 0.86
CA SER A 103 1.34 -5.80 0.00
C SER A 103 2.18 -6.81 0.78
N HIS A 104 3.06 -6.35 1.68
CA HIS A 104 3.89 -7.22 2.51
C HIS A 104 3.08 -7.92 3.60
N ALA A 105 2.15 -7.21 4.24
CA ALA A 105 1.24 -7.80 5.23
C ALA A 105 0.40 -8.93 4.63
N LEU A 106 -0.18 -8.71 3.45
CA LEU A 106 -0.98 -9.73 2.74
C LEU A 106 -0.13 -10.93 2.32
N ALA A 107 1.08 -10.68 1.81
CA ALA A 107 1.98 -11.75 1.44
C ALA A 107 2.40 -12.59 2.66
N ALA A 108 2.73 -11.94 3.78
CA ALA A 108 3.09 -12.61 5.04
C ALA A 108 1.93 -13.45 5.58
N ALA A 109 0.71 -12.91 5.57
CA ALA A 109 -0.48 -13.62 6.05
C ALA A 109 -0.80 -14.90 5.25
N GLY A 110 -0.29 -15.00 4.02
CA GLY A 110 -0.42 -16.20 3.20
C GLY A 110 0.67 -17.26 3.40
N LEU A 111 1.65 -17.04 4.29
CA LEU A 111 2.73 -17.98 4.55
C LEU A 111 2.38 -18.95 5.68
N GLU A 112 2.60 -20.23 5.47
CA GLU A 112 2.30 -21.28 6.45
C GLU A 112 3.09 -21.12 7.76
N ALA A 113 4.32 -20.60 7.67
CA ALA A 113 5.18 -20.38 8.83
C ALA A 113 4.83 -19.12 9.65
N VAL A 114 3.91 -18.28 9.17
CA VAL A 114 3.49 -17.04 9.84
C VAL A 114 2.22 -17.29 10.67
N GLU A 115 2.30 -17.01 11.95
CA GLU A 115 1.22 -17.19 12.91
C GLU A 115 0.33 -15.95 13.04
N ALA A 116 0.94 -14.75 12.95
CA ALA A 116 0.23 -13.48 13.02
C ALA A 116 0.98 -12.38 12.27
N VAL A 117 0.21 -11.45 11.71
CA VAL A 117 0.75 -10.25 11.08
C VAL A 117 0.21 -9.01 11.79
N TRP A 118 1.11 -8.15 12.21
CA TRP A 118 0.81 -6.84 12.77
C TRP A 118 1.10 -5.78 11.72
N TYR A 119 0.08 -5.04 11.34
CA TYR A 119 0.20 -3.95 10.37
C TYR A 119 0.07 -2.61 11.08
N VAL A 120 1.01 -1.69 10.81
CA VAL A 120 1.04 -0.33 11.38
C VAL A 120 1.31 0.68 10.29
N ASP A 121 0.50 1.72 10.24
CA ASP A 121 0.68 2.88 9.36
C ASP A 121 0.15 4.16 10.01
N LEU A 122 0.79 5.30 9.74
CA LEU A 122 0.34 6.62 10.24
C LEU A 122 -0.94 7.08 9.58
N ASN A 123 -1.09 6.81 8.27
CA ASN A 123 -2.24 7.26 7.51
C ASN A 123 -3.47 6.39 7.81
N PRO A 124 -4.54 6.96 8.39
CA PRO A 124 -5.76 6.20 8.71
C PRO A 124 -6.47 5.65 7.47
N HIS A 125 -6.32 6.30 6.31
CA HIS A 125 -6.88 5.81 5.05
C HIS A 125 -6.15 4.55 4.57
N ASN A 126 -4.82 4.47 4.75
CA ASN A 126 -4.06 3.26 4.48
C ASN A 126 -4.55 2.10 5.38
N ARG A 127 -4.70 2.37 6.69
CA ARG A 127 -5.21 1.36 7.64
C ARG A 127 -6.61 0.86 7.27
N ALA A 128 -7.52 1.77 6.91
CA ALA A 128 -8.88 1.42 6.52
C ALA A 128 -8.90 0.61 5.21
N PHE A 129 -8.07 0.98 4.24
CA PHE A 129 -7.96 0.25 2.97
C PHE A 129 -7.41 -1.17 3.19
N VAL A 130 -6.32 -1.31 3.96
CA VAL A 130 -5.74 -2.64 4.25
C VAL A 130 -6.71 -3.52 5.03
N ALA A 131 -7.49 -2.96 5.95
CA ALA A 131 -8.53 -3.70 6.65
C ALA A 131 -9.67 -4.18 5.74
N ALA A 132 -9.90 -3.51 4.60
CA ALA A 132 -10.91 -3.88 3.61
C ALA A 132 -10.40 -4.89 2.56
N ARG A 133 -9.10 -5.05 2.42
CA ARG A 133 -8.45 -6.00 1.51
C ARG A 133 -8.49 -7.42 2.04
#